data_f3ed240ad28644ebedefac6e77c41fdc
#
_entry.id   f3ed240ad28644ebedefac6e77c41fdc
#
_cell.length_a   1.000
_cell.length_b   1.000
_cell.length_c   1.000
_cell.angle_alpha   90.00
_cell.angle_beta   90.00
_cell.angle_gamma   90.00
#
_symmetry.space_group_name_H-M   'P 1'
#
loop_
_entity.id
_entity.type
_entity.pdbx_description
1 polymer ?
#
loop_
_entity_poly.entity_id
_entity_poly.type
_entity_poly.pdbx_seq_one_letter_code
_entity_poly.pdbx_strand_id
1 'polypeptide(L)'
;MLSAALLAGEPVAWHAYVVARKTAQLQYTASSFRERDSGMRSLVGRANRWLHLRSMLRFQEMGLARYDWGGLFEDESSPERIGINRFKKDFGGRRVCSYNCSLPVTLRGRIYLPLRAAWQQLRAPR
;
A
#
# COMPACT_ATOMS: atom_id res chain seq x y z
N MET A 1 -7.81 -7.92 -7.03
CA MET A 1 -6.85 -8.59 -7.94
C MET A 1 -5.60 -8.92 -7.15
N LEU A 2 -5.04 -10.12 -7.32
CA LEU A 2 -3.80 -10.55 -6.68
C LEU A 2 -2.73 -10.76 -7.76
N SER A 3 -1.48 -10.44 -7.43
CA SER A 3 -0.31 -10.68 -8.27
C SER A 3 0.82 -11.23 -7.42
N ALA A 4 1.64 -12.11 -7.97
CA ALA A 4 2.82 -12.63 -7.30
C ALA A 4 4.03 -12.63 -8.24
N ALA A 5 5.21 -12.43 -7.69
CA ALA A 5 6.48 -12.69 -8.37
C ALA A 5 7.04 -14.02 -7.87
N LEU A 6 7.45 -14.86 -8.82
CA LEU A 6 8.03 -16.16 -8.54
C LEU A 6 9.53 -16.14 -8.84
N LEU A 7 10.30 -16.83 -8.02
CA LEU A 7 11.71 -17.08 -8.23
C LEU A 7 11.91 -18.60 -8.22
N ALA A 8 12.38 -19.15 -9.32
CA ALA A 8 12.51 -20.62 -9.51
C ALA A 8 11.23 -21.41 -9.15
N GLY A 9 10.05 -20.85 -9.50
CA GLY A 9 8.75 -21.45 -9.21
C GLY A 9 8.16 -21.10 -7.85
N GLU A 10 8.96 -20.57 -6.91
CA GLU A 10 8.52 -20.21 -5.58
C GLU A 10 8.08 -18.73 -5.50
N PRO A 11 6.91 -18.44 -4.93
CA PRO A 11 6.46 -17.06 -4.80
C PRO A 11 7.26 -16.32 -3.72
N VAL A 12 7.84 -15.17 -4.09
CA VAL A 12 8.71 -14.37 -3.20
C VAL A 12 8.15 -12.98 -2.89
N ALA A 13 7.18 -12.51 -3.65
CA ALA A 13 6.48 -11.25 -3.39
C ALA A 13 5.03 -11.33 -3.88
N TRP A 14 4.12 -10.66 -3.15
CA TRP A 14 2.68 -10.63 -3.43
C TRP A 14 2.14 -9.22 -3.31
N HIS A 15 1.23 -8.87 -4.20
CA HIS A 15 0.49 -7.62 -4.14
C HIS A 15 -1.01 -7.87 -4.23
N ALA A 16 -1.79 -7.17 -3.41
CA ALA A 16 -3.24 -7.16 -3.47
C ALA A 16 -3.73 -5.77 -3.87
N TYR A 17 -4.60 -5.72 -4.88
CA TYR A 17 -5.15 -4.48 -5.42
C TYR A 17 -6.66 -4.47 -5.35
N VAL A 18 -7.23 -3.30 -5.05
CA VAL A 18 -8.62 -2.96 -5.38
C VAL A 18 -8.62 -2.21 -6.69
N VAL A 19 -9.38 -2.72 -7.65
CA VAL A 19 -9.55 -2.09 -8.95
C VAL A 19 -10.97 -1.53 -9.01
N ALA A 20 -11.09 -0.21 -9.11
CA ALA A 20 -12.36 0.47 -9.17
C ALA A 20 -12.30 1.63 -10.18
N ARG A 21 -13.31 1.76 -11.00
CA ARG A 21 -13.37 2.77 -12.06
C ARG A 21 -12.12 2.66 -12.96
N LYS A 22 -11.27 3.71 -13.01
CA LYS A 22 -10.01 3.73 -13.77
C LYS A 22 -8.76 3.76 -12.86
N THR A 23 -8.86 3.21 -11.65
CA THR A 23 -7.80 3.22 -10.67
C THR A 23 -7.53 1.81 -10.15
N ALA A 24 -6.26 1.42 -10.11
CA ALA A 24 -5.76 0.28 -9.34
C ALA A 24 -5.11 0.82 -8.07
N GLN A 25 -5.70 0.51 -6.93
CA GLN A 25 -5.17 0.89 -5.62
C GLN A 25 -4.49 -0.29 -4.96
N LEU A 26 -3.23 -0.13 -4.62
CA LEU A 26 -2.47 -1.10 -3.84
C LEU A 26 -2.97 -1.11 -2.39
N GLN A 27 -3.45 -2.27 -1.93
CA GLN A 27 -3.95 -2.43 -0.56
C GLN A 27 -2.92 -3.09 0.35
N TYR A 28 -2.32 -4.18 -0.12
CA TYR A 28 -1.37 -4.96 0.65
C TYR A 28 -0.20 -5.41 -0.20
N THR A 29 0.96 -5.45 0.42
CA THR A 29 2.17 -6.09 -0.11
C THR A 29 2.73 -7.04 0.94
N ALA A 30 3.24 -8.18 0.50
CA ALA A 30 3.99 -9.10 1.33
C ALA A 30 5.18 -9.62 0.55
N SER A 31 6.24 -9.98 1.24
CA SER A 31 7.41 -10.61 0.63
C SER A 31 8.13 -11.49 1.63
N SER A 32 8.83 -12.51 1.14
CA SER A 32 9.69 -13.40 1.94
C SER A 32 11.04 -12.78 2.33
N PHE A 33 11.10 -11.45 2.39
CA PHE A 33 12.33 -10.68 2.58
C PHE A 33 13.01 -10.95 3.94
N ARG A 34 12.22 -11.08 5.03
CA ARG A 34 12.78 -11.13 6.40
C ARG A 34 13.48 -12.43 6.74
N GLU A 35 13.09 -13.52 6.10
CA GLU A 35 13.57 -14.88 6.38
C GLU A 35 14.79 -15.30 5.54
N ARG A 36 15.40 -14.37 4.81
CA ARG A 36 16.45 -14.67 3.81
C ARG A 36 17.79 -14.03 4.17
N ASP A 37 18.88 -14.61 3.68
CA ASP A 37 20.22 -14.01 3.71
C ASP A 37 20.30 -12.71 2.88
N SER A 38 21.41 -11.98 2.97
CA SER A 38 21.58 -10.67 2.33
C SER A 38 21.47 -10.70 0.81
N GLY A 39 22.00 -11.74 0.16
CA GLY A 39 21.95 -11.92 -1.29
C GLY A 39 20.51 -12.15 -1.77
N MET A 40 19.80 -13.06 -1.10
CA MET A 40 18.42 -13.38 -1.39
C MET A 40 17.50 -12.19 -1.09
N ARG A 41 17.74 -11.44 0.01
CA ARG A 41 17.02 -10.19 0.29
C ARG A 41 17.09 -9.19 -0.86
N SER A 42 18.29 -8.97 -1.40
CA SER A 42 18.47 -8.12 -2.58
C SER A 42 17.66 -8.59 -3.77
N LEU A 43 17.64 -9.90 -4.03
CA LEU A 43 16.89 -10.51 -5.12
C LEU A 43 15.37 -10.37 -4.93
N VAL A 44 14.86 -10.65 -3.73
CA VAL A 44 13.45 -10.44 -3.37
C VAL A 44 13.05 -8.97 -3.52
N GLY A 45 13.91 -8.04 -3.12
CA GLY A 45 13.70 -6.60 -3.32
C GLY A 45 13.58 -6.22 -4.80
N ARG A 46 14.43 -6.77 -5.67
CA ARG A 46 14.33 -6.58 -7.13
C ARG A 46 13.06 -7.21 -7.71
N ALA A 47 12.72 -8.43 -7.29
CA ALA A 47 11.49 -9.11 -7.69
C ALA A 47 10.24 -8.30 -7.32
N ASN A 48 10.22 -7.72 -6.12
CA ASN A 48 9.14 -6.84 -5.68
C ASN A 48 9.02 -5.58 -6.55
N ARG A 49 10.14 -4.91 -6.88
CA ARG A 49 10.15 -3.76 -7.81
C ARG A 49 9.63 -4.14 -9.20
N TRP A 50 10.11 -5.27 -9.72
CA TRP A 50 9.67 -5.81 -11.01
C TRP A 50 8.16 -6.11 -11.00
N LEU A 51 7.63 -6.69 -9.91
CA LEU A 51 6.20 -6.99 -9.78
C LEU A 51 5.35 -5.71 -9.82
N HIS A 52 5.80 -4.62 -9.18
CA HIS A 52 5.13 -3.32 -9.29
C HIS A 52 5.11 -2.82 -10.74
N LEU A 53 6.25 -2.85 -11.43
CA LEU A 53 6.34 -2.43 -12.83
C LEU A 53 5.41 -3.25 -13.73
N ARG A 54 5.44 -4.57 -13.61
CA ARG A 54 4.56 -5.47 -14.38
C ARG A 54 3.09 -5.23 -14.08
N SER A 55 2.74 -4.98 -12.84
CA SER A 55 1.38 -4.65 -12.44
C SER A 55 0.92 -3.33 -13.05
N MET A 56 1.77 -2.29 -13.06
CA MET A 56 1.47 -1.01 -13.71
C MET A 56 1.21 -1.18 -15.21
N LEU A 57 2.10 -1.90 -15.92
CA LEU A 57 1.94 -2.17 -17.34
C LEU A 57 0.63 -2.95 -17.61
N ARG A 58 0.34 -3.96 -16.80
CA ARG A 58 -0.90 -4.73 -16.92
C ARG A 58 -2.14 -3.86 -16.72
N PHE A 59 -2.12 -2.97 -15.73
CA PHE A 59 -3.24 -2.05 -15.50
C PHE A 59 -3.39 -1.04 -16.63
N GLN A 60 -2.29 -0.60 -17.23
CA GLN A 60 -2.31 0.25 -18.42
C GLN A 60 -2.96 -0.48 -19.60
N GLU A 61 -2.59 -1.73 -19.86
CA GLU A 61 -3.22 -2.60 -20.88
C GLU A 61 -4.72 -2.79 -20.64
N MET A 62 -5.16 -2.84 -19.37
CA MET A 62 -6.57 -2.90 -18.97
C MET A 62 -7.31 -1.56 -19.10
N GLY A 63 -6.63 -0.50 -19.55
CA GLY A 63 -7.21 0.83 -19.71
C GLY A 63 -7.41 1.61 -18.41
N LEU A 64 -6.70 1.22 -17.31
CA LEU A 64 -6.70 1.99 -16.08
C LEU A 64 -5.79 3.22 -16.25
N ALA A 65 -6.24 4.37 -15.74
CA ALA A 65 -5.52 5.63 -15.87
C ALA A 65 -4.63 5.96 -14.66
N ARG A 66 -4.79 5.24 -13.55
CA ARG A 66 -4.10 5.55 -12.29
C ARG A 66 -3.67 4.29 -11.56
N TYR A 67 -2.41 4.32 -11.11
CA TYR A 67 -1.89 3.40 -10.10
C TYR A 67 -1.73 4.17 -8.79
N ASP A 68 -2.42 3.73 -7.75
CA ASP A 68 -2.41 4.35 -6.43
C ASP A 68 -1.58 3.48 -5.47
N TRP A 69 -0.50 4.03 -4.97
CA TRP A 69 0.43 3.38 -4.03
C TRP A 69 -0.12 3.26 -2.60
N GLY A 70 -1.31 3.82 -2.35
CA GLY A 70 -1.82 4.01 -0.98
C GLY A 70 -1.07 5.11 -0.23
N GLY A 71 -1.28 5.18 1.08
CA GLY A 71 -0.74 6.26 1.92
C GLY A 71 0.80 6.31 1.96
N LEU A 72 1.31 7.52 2.20
CA LEU A 72 2.68 7.77 2.65
C LEU A 72 2.66 7.97 4.17
N PHE A 73 3.73 7.60 4.84
CA PHE A 73 3.90 7.95 6.25
C PHE A 73 4.22 9.44 6.37
N GLU A 74 3.44 10.17 7.17
CA GLU A 74 3.73 11.59 7.47
C GLU A 74 4.88 11.70 8.47
N ASP A 75 4.90 10.77 9.43
CA ASP A 75 5.97 10.64 10.41
C ASP A 75 7.07 9.72 9.87
N GLU A 76 8.21 10.28 9.57
CA GLU A 76 9.43 9.60 9.12
C GLU A 76 10.38 9.32 10.31
N SER A 77 9.84 9.00 11.49
CA SER A 77 10.60 8.74 12.72
C SER A 77 11.42 7.44 12.70
N SER A 78 11.11 6.49 11.82
CA SER A 78 11.84 5.24 11.71
C SER A 78 12.48 5.04 10.33
N PRO A 79 13.68 4.40 10.27
CA PRO A 79 14.34 4.07 9.00
C PRO A 79 13.47 3.24 8.06
N GLU A 80 12.58 2.39 8.61
CA GLU A 80 11.65 1.58 7.84
C GLU A 80 10.63 2.47 7.10
N ARG A 81 10.01 3.44 7.78
CA ARG A 81 9.03 4.38 7.19
C ARG A 81 9.67 5.25 6.12
N ILE A 82 10.89 5.77 6.39
CA ILE A 82 11.68 6.50 5.41
C ILE A 82 11.94 5.64 4.18
N GLY A 83 12.36 4.38 4.38
CA GLY A 83 12.61 3.43 3.30
C GLY A 83 11.38 3.17 2.44
N ILE A 84 10.21 2.98 3.04
CA ILE A 84 8.93 2.78 2.33
C ILE A 84 8.54 4.02 1.53
N ASN A 85 8.63 5.21 2.13
CA ASN A 85 8.32 6.46 1.44
C ASN A 85 9.27 6.70 0.26
N ARG A 86 10.58 6.49 0.47
CA ARG A 86 11.60 6.58 -0.59
C ARG A 86 11.32 5.61 -1.73
N PHE A 87 11.05 4.33 -1.41
CA PHE A 87 10.70 3.31 -2.39
C PHE A 87 9.54 3.75 -3.29
N LYS A 88 8.46 4.31 -2.72
CA LYS A 88 7.31 4.81 -3.49
C LYS A 88 7.67 6.03 -4.34
N LYS A 89 8.49 6.95 -3.82
CA LYS A 89 8.97 8.14 -4.54
C LYS A 89 9.87 7.77 -5.72
N ASP A 90 10.70 6.74 -5.60
CA ASP A 90 11.65 6.28 -6.63
C ASP A 90 10.97 5.81 -7.93
N PHE A 91 9.70 5.39 -7.87
CA PHE A 91 8.91 5.05 -9.07
C PHE A 91 8.37 6.28 -9.81
N GLY A 92 8.60 7.44 -9.29
CA GLY A 92 8.03 8.68 -9.80
C GLY A 92 6.54 8.76 -9.52
N GLY A 93 5.90 9.67 -9.24
CA GLY A 93 4.48 9.80 -8.95
C GLY A 93 4.19 11.12 -8.29
N ARG A 94 2.93 11.51 -8.29
CA ARG A 94 2.51 12.77 -7.67
C ARG A 94 1.88 12.47 -6.33
N ARG A 95 2.35 13.14 -5.29
CA ARG A 95 1.69 13.13 -3.98
C ARG A 95 0.33 13.84 -4.11
N VAL A 96 -0.72 13.18 -3.65
CA VAL A 96 -2.08 13.70 -3.64
C VAL A 96 -2.62 13.58 -2.22
N CYS A 97 -3.20 14.66 -1.71
CA CYS A 97 -3.92 14.63 -0.44
C CYS A 97 -5.29 13.96 -0.67
N SER A 98 -5.64 13.00 0.17
CA SER A 98 -6.96 12.35 0.16
C SER A 98 -7.54 12.35 1.58
N TYR A 99 -8.86 12.38 1.66
CA TYR A 99 -9.57 12.38 2.94
C TYR A 99 -10.42 11.14 3.07
N ASN A 100 -10.32 10.46 4.21
CA ASN A 100 -11.24 9.39 4.57
C ASN A 100 -12.44 10.01 5.28
N CYS A 101 -13.62 9.86 4.71
CA CYS A 101 -14.84 10.37 5.29
C CYS A 101 -15.72 9.20 5.74
N SER A 102 -16.32 9.33 6.93
CA SER A 102 -17.32 8.40 7.45
C SER A 102 -18.66 9.11 7.57
N LEU A 103 -19.68 8.64 6.84
CA LEU A 103 -21.02 9.19 6.90
C LEU A 103 -21.93 8.25 7.68
N PRO A 104 -22.51 8.67 8.83
CA PRO A 104 -23.46 7.85 9.55
C PRO A 104 -24.82 7.83 8.84
N VAL A 105 -25.23 6.65 8.34
CA VAL A 105 -26.51 6.46 7.65
C VAL A 105 -27.63 5.96 8.57
N THR A 106 -27.30 5.60 9.81
CA THR A 106 -28.26 5.12 10.82
C THR A 106 -28.18 5.95 12.11
N LEU A 107 -29.24 5.94 12.92
CA LEU A 107 -29.24 6.62 14.22
C LEU A 107 -28.13 6.08 15.14
N ARG A 108 -27.92 4.75 15.15
CA ARG A 108 -26.81 4.13 15.90
C ARG A 108 -25.46 4.61 15.44
N GLY A 109 -25.25 4.77 14.13
CA GLY A 109 -24.01 5.31 13.56
C GLY A 109 -23.76 6.76 13.96
N ARG A 110 -24.82 7.59 14.06
CA ARG A 110 -24.73 8.99 14.53
C ARG A 110 -24.26 9.11 15.97
N ILE A 111 -24.61 8.14 16.82
CA ILE A 111 -24.14 8.08 18.20
C ILE A 111 -22.74 7.46 18.27
N TYR A 112 -22.48 6.38 17.54
CA TYR A 112 -21.23 5.63 17.59
C TYR A 112 -20.01 6.43 17.09
N LEU A 113 -20.14 7.14 15.97
CA LEU A 113 -18.99 7.83 15.37
C LEU A 113 -18.36 8.91 16.28
N PRO A 114 -19.11 9.81 16.90
CA PRO A 114 -18.52 10.77 17.83
C PRO A 114 -17.95 10.14 19.09
N LEU A 115 -18.57 9.10 19.64
CA LEU A 115 -18.05 8.34 20.78
C LEU A 115 -16.71 7.68 20.43
N ARG A 116 -16.60 7.06 19.25
CA ARG A 116 -15.35 6.48 18.76
C ARG A 116 -14.26 7.53 18.58
N ALA A 117 -14.60 8.69 18.02
CA ALA A 117 -13.65 9.78 17.82
C ALA A 117 -13.11 10.31 19.15
N ALA A 118 -13.99 10.56 20.14
CA ALA A 118 -13.60 10.96 21.49
C ALA A 118 -12.69 9.91 22.15
N TRP A 119 -13.03 8.64 22.04
CA TRP A 119 -12.23 7.56 22.60
C TRP A 119 -10.83 7.43 21.96
N GLN A 120 -10.72 7.66 20.65
CA GLN A 120 -9.44 7.68 19.95
C GLN A 120 -8.55 8.86 20.38
N GLN A 121 -9.14 10.04 20.62
CA GLN A 121 -8.41 11.22 21.14
C GLN A 121 -7.87 10.98 22.55
N LEU A 122 -8.62 10.29 23.42
CA LEU A 122 -8.18 9.95 24.78
C LEU A 122 -7.03 8.92 24.80
N ARG A 123 -6.88 8.11 23.77
CA ARG A 123 -5.84 7.08 23.63
C ARG A 123 -4.64 7.50 22.79
N ALA A 124 -4.69 8.67 22.15
CA ALA A 124 -3.54 9.18 21.39
C ALA A 124 -2.39 9.45 22.38
N PRO A 125 -1.23 8.80 22.27
CA PRO A 125 -0.08 9.14 23.07
C PRO A 125 0.33 10.58 22.77
N ARG A 126 0.56 11.37 23.84
CA ARG A 126 1.15 12.70 23.75
C ARG A 126 2.61 12.60 23.30
#